data_21222385e280a93631d8fbf91352cb6e
#
_entry.id   21222385e280a93631d8fbf91352cb6e
#
_cell.length_a   1.000
_cell.length_b   1.000
_cell.length_c   1.000
_cell.angle_alpha   90.00
_cell.angle_beta   90.00
_cell.angle_gamma   90.00
#
_symmetry.space_group_name_H-M   'P 1'
#
loop_
_entity.id
_entity.type
_entity.pdbx_description
1 polymer ?
#
loop_
_entity_poly.entity_id
_entity_poly.type
_entity_poly.pdbx_seq_one_letter_code
_entity_poly.pdbx_strand_id
1 'polypeptide(L)'
;LAHSEKFEYEQAAQIRNQIAALAKVLEQQAMEAADERDVDILAVHVHGGRACVNLAMVRGGRHLGDRAYFPSQLEDALALASASEQAGVTEDADGVTVGEEGHSGWHSAQAQILSAFMAQHYADQALPSAIVLSDAVDPVLLQALSAQAGRKILTTTQPRGQRRIWLELAQQGAALQLTRLLTEEGSQQQRTRALAQALDLPQEQLDALRIECFDISHTAGEATQASCVVFAQHKLQPSQYRRFNIQGI
;
A
#
# COMPACT_ATOMS: atom_id res chain seq x y z
N LEU A 1 -17.41 -10.10 17.20
CA LEU A 1 -17.71 -11.50 16.85
C LEU A 1 -19.09 -11.92 17.39
N ALA A 2 -19.37 -11.80 18.71
CA ALA A 2 -20.61 -12.29 19.32
C ALA A 2 -21.91 -11.70 18.69
N HIS A 3 -21.93 -10.43 18.31
CA HIS A 3 -23.08 -9.79 17.63
C HIS A 3 -23.19 -10.20 16.17
N SER A 4 -22.08 -10.47 15.49
CA SER A 4 -22.07 -10.96 14.12
C SER A 4 -22.64 -12.40 14.02
N GLU A 5 -22.37 -13.24 15.02
CA GLU A 5 -22.89 -14.60 15.10
C GLU A 5 -24.41 -14.65 15.37
N LYS A 6 -24.96 -13.57 15.96
CA LYS A 6 -26.41 -13.42 16.23
C LYS A 6 -27.15 -12.67 15.13
N PHE A 7 -26.50 -12.36 13.99
CA PHE A 7 -27.06 -11.54 12.90
C PHE A 7 -27.42 -10.11 13.27
N GLU A 8 -26.86 -9.57 14.37
CA GLU A 8 -27.01 -8.20 14.81
C GLU A 8 -25.98 -7.30 14.12
N TYR A 9 -26.05 -7.21 12.78
CA TYR A 9 -25.03 -6.60 11.94
C TYR A 9 -24.80 -5.11 12.20
N GLU A 10 -25.86 -4.36 12.55
CA GLU A 10 -25.73 -2.93 12.86
C GLU A 10 -24.92 -2.71 14.15
N GLN A 11 -25.16 -3.50 15.18
CA GLN A 11 -24.42 -3.43 16.44
C GLN A 11 -22.97 -3.89 16.24
N ALA A 12 -22.76 -4.93 15.45
CA ALA A 12 -21.43 -5.38 15.10
C ALA A 12 -20.64 -4.31 14.31
N ALA A 13 -21.30 -3.59 13.41
CA ALA A 13 -20.71 -2.48 12.68
C ALA A 13 -20.36 -1.29 13.59
N GLN A 14 -21.25 -0.93 14.52
CA GLN A 14 -21.00 0.14 15.49
C GLN A 14 -19.81 -0.19 16.40
N ILE A 15 -19.75 -1.41 16.94
CA ILE A 15 -18.64 -1.84 17.80
C ILE A 15 -17.33 -1.85 17.02
N ARG A 16 -17.33 -2.34 15.77
CA ARG A 16 -16.16 -2.31 14.92
C ARG A 16 -15.67 -0.89 14.66
N ASN A 17 -16.59 0.05 14.39
CA ASN A 17 -16.23 1.45 14.16
C ASN A 17 -15.72 2.11 15.45
N GLN A 18 -16.27 1.78 16.62
CA GLN A 18 -15.76 2.23 17.91
C GLN A 18 -14.37 1.69 18.21
N ILE A 19 -14.12 0.41 17.95
CA ILE A 19 -12.79 -0.20 18.10
C ILE A 19 -11.80 0.49 17.18
N ALA A 20 -12.14 0.73 15.91
CA ALA A 20 -11.28 1.44 14.97
C ALA A 20 -10.99 2.88 15.41
N ALA A 21 -12.00 3.59 15.93
CA ALA A 21 -11.82 4.95 16.46
C ALA A 21 -10.93 4.97 17.71
N LEU A 22 -11.12 4.02 18.65
CA LEU A 22 -10.29 3.89 19.84
C LEU A 22 -8.86 3.50 19.50
N ALA A 23 -8.66 2.57 18.56
CA ALA A 23 -7.34 2.20 18.09
C ALA A 23 -6.61 3.41 17.52
N LYS A 24 -7.29 4.21 16.68
CA LYS A 24 -6.72 5.45 16.12
C LYS A 24 -6.35 6.49 17.18
N VAL A 25 -7.16 6.65 18.23
CA VAL A 25 -6.84 7.55 19.35
C VAL A 25 -5.64 7.05 20.14
N LEU A 26 -5.55 5.73 20.40
CA LEU A 26 -4.41 5.13 21.08
C LEU A 26 -3.12 5.26 20.25
N GLU A 27 -3.20 5.08 18.93
CA GLU A 27 -2.10 5.34 18.01
C GLU A 27 -1.60 6.79 18.09
N GLN A 28 -2.53 7.75 18.03
CA GLN A 28 -2.19 9.16 18.15
C GLN A 28 -1.52 9.47 19.49
N GLN A 29 -2.06 8.99 20.60
CA GLN A 29 -1.46 9.18 21.94
C GLN A 29 -0.08 8.54 22.06
N ALA A 30 0.13 7.36 21.47
CA ALA A 30 1.44 6.70 21.46
C ALA A 30 2.47 7.46 20.63
N MET A 31 2.04 8.18 19.58
CA MET A 31 2.93 8.97 18.72
C MET A 31 3.19 10.39 19.23
N GLU A 32 2.33 10.95 20.06
CA GLU A 32 2.48 12.30 20.61
C GLU A 32 3.54 12.43 21.74
N ALA A 33 4.25 11.37 22.07
CA ALA A 33 5.22 11.39 23.17
C ALA A 33 6.63 11.83 22.75
N ALA A 34 6.99 13.01 23.17
CA ALA A 34 8.30 13.45 23.71
C ALA A 34 9.61 13.40 22.87
N ASP A 35 9.63 13.09 21.57
CA ASP A 35 10.83 13.40 20.77
C ASP A 35 10.53 14.61 19.86
N GLU A 36 11.10 15.77 20.17
CA GLU A 36 10.88 17.03 19.44
C GLU A 36 11.42 17.02 17.99
N ARG A 37 11.98 15.89 17.54
CA ARG A 37 12.56 15.79 16.20
C ARG A 37 11.53 15.38 15.18
N ASP A 38 11.71 15.88 13.98
CA ASP A 38 10.97 15.41 12.82
C ASP A 38 11.41 14.00 12.45
N VAL A 39 10.48 13.05 12.51
CA VAL A 39 10.71 11.62 12.24
C VAL A 39 9.67 11.11 11.28
N ASP A 40 10.10 10.38 10.26
CA ASP A 40 9.23 9.55 9.43
C ASP A 40 9.42 8.09 9.82
N ILE A 41 8.31 7.37 9.90
CA ILE A 41 8.29 5.94 10.20
C ILE A 41 7.74 5.24 8.96
N LEU A 42 8.55 4.40 8.35
CA LEU A 42 8.22 3.66 7.15
C LEU A 42 8.19 2.17 7.45
N ALA A 43 7.05 1.56 7.23
CA ALA A 43 6.88 0.12 7.37
C ALA A 43 6.29 -0.46 6.08
N VAL A 44 6.84 -1.59 5.64
CA VAL A 44 6.36 -2.32 4.47
C VAL A 44 5.80 -3.67 4.89
N HIS A 45 4.70 -4.05 4.26
CA HIS A 45 4.13 -5.39 4.38
C HIS A 45 3.83 -5.95 2.99
N VAL A 46 4.22 -7.21 2.75
CA VAL A 46 4.04 -7.91 1.47
C VAL A 46 3.20 -9.15 1.71
N HIS A 47 2.13 -9.31 0.97
CA HIS A 47 1.28 -10.49 1.04
C HIS A 47 0.47 -10.65 -0.26
N GLY A 48 0.29 -11.91 -0.72
CA GLY A 48 -0.53 -12.22 -1.88
C GLY A 48 -0.09 -11.50 -3.18
N GLY A 49 1.22 -11.30 -3.40
CA GLY A 49 1.74 -10.60 -4.59
C GLY A 49 1.48 -9.09 -4.59
N ARG A 50 1.09 -8.52 -3.46
CA ARG A 50 0.85 -7.08 -3.27
C ARG A 50 1.70 -6.57 -2.11
N ALA A 51 1.96 -5.27 -2.09
CA ALA A 51 2.64 -4.60 -0.99
C ALA A 51 1.89 -3.36 -0.52
N CYS A 52 2.07 -3.05 0.75
CA CYS A 52 1.67 -1.77 1.34
C CYS A 52 2.87 -1.17 2.06
N VAL A 53 3.18 0.09 1.75
CA VAL A 53 4.11 0.91 2.52
C VAL A 53 3.28 1.90 3.35
N ASN A 54 3.37 1.80 4.67
CA ASN A 54 2.76 2.75 5.58
C ASN A 54 3.79 3.80 6.00
N LEU A 55 3.49 5.06 5.75
CA LEU A 55 4.28 6.23 6.17
C LEU A 55 3.53 6.93 7.29
N ALA A 56 4.10 6.93 8.49
CA ALA A 56 3.65 7.74 9.61
C ALA A 56 4.61 8.91 9.82
N MET A 57 4.08 10.12 9.93
CA MET A 57 4.87 11.34 10.04
C MET A 57 4.72 11.95 11.43
N VAL A 58 5.86 12.19 12.09
CA VAL A 58 5.93 12.92 13.36
C VAL A 58 6.70 14.21 13.12
N ARG A 59 6.13 15.35 13.51
CA ARG A 59 6.74 16.67 13.40
C ARG A 59 6.58 17.42 14.71
N GLY A 60 7.70 17.89 15.27
CA GLY A 60 7.70 18.57 16.57
C GLY A 60 7.06 17.72 17.68
N GLY A 61 7.28 16.41 17.69
CA GLY A 61 6.68 15.47 18.64
C GLY A 61 5.20 15.15 18.42
N ARG A 62 4.56 15.69 17.37
CA ARG A 62 3.14 15.42 17.06
C ARG A 62 3.01 14.50 15.84
N HIS A 63 2.16 13.50 15.97
CA HIS A 63 1.78 12.64 14.86
C HIS A 63 0.85 13.39 13.90
N LEU A 64 1.27 13.54 12.64
CA LEU A 64 0.51 14.23 11.60
C LEU A 64 -0.44 13.32 10.83
N GLY A 65 -0.35 12.02 11.05
CA GLY A 65 -1.19 10.99 10.43
C GLY A 65 -0.38 9.93 9.71
N ASP A 66 -1.09 8.87 9.34
CA ASP A 66 -0.59 7.74 8.58
C ASP A 66 -1.11 7.79 7.16
N ARG A 67 -0.27 7.39 6.23
CA ARG A 67 -0.65 7.24 4.82
C ARG A 67 -0.16 5.91 4.29
N ALA A 68 -1.11 5.13 3.77
CA ALA A 68 -0.82 3.87 3.10
C ALA A 68 -0.60 4.10 1.60
N TYR A 69 0.45 3.51 1.07
CA TYR A 69 0.81 3.50 -0.35
C TYR A 69 0.84 2.06 -0.84
N PHE A 70 0.33 1.83 -2.04
CA PHE A 70 0.27 0.52 -2.65
C PHE A 70 1.06 0.53 -3.97
N PRO A 71 2.36 0.17 -3.94
CA PRO A 71 3.19 0.12 -5.13
C PRO A 71 2.62 -0.85 -6.17
N SER A 72 2.51 -0.42 -7.42
CA SER A 72 1.97 -1.24 -8.52
C SER A 72 3.04 -2.05 -9.27
N GLN A 73 4.30 -1.64 -9.21
CA GLN A 73 5.43 -2.29 -9.88
C GLN A 73 6.19 -3.20 -8.91
N LEU A 74 5.50 -4.23 -8.44
CA LEU A 74 6.07 -5.17 -7.47
C LEU A 74 6.84 -6.31 -8.14
N GLU A 75 6.48 -6.64 -9.38
CA GLU A 75 7.03 -7.78 -10.12
C GLU A 75 8.54 -7.62 -10.33
N ASP A 76 8.99 -6.43 -10.67
CA ASP A 76 10.42 -6.14 -10.87
C ASP A 76 11.21 -6.24 -9.55
N ALA A 77 10.66 -5.74 -8.45
CA ALA A 77 11.29 -5.81 -7.13
C ALA A 77 11.35 -7.26 -6.60
N LEU A 78 10.29 -8.04 -6.82
CA LEU A 78 10.26 -9.46 -6.46
C LEU A 78 11.21 -10.29 -7.32
N ALA A 79 11.31 -10.00 -8.62
CA ALA A 79 12.25 -10.67 -9.54
C ALA A 79 13.71 -10.38 -9.16
N LEU A 80 14.02 -9.14 -8.81
CA LEU A 80 15.36 -8.74 -8.35
C LEU A 80 15.72 -9.38 -7.01
N ALA A 81 14.78 -9.46 -6.06
CA ALA A 81 15.00 -10.12 -4.78
C ALA A 81 15.27 -11.62 -4.97
N SER A 82 14.47 -12.31 -5.80
CA SER A 82 14.67 -13.74 -6.08
C SER A 82 15.98 -14.02 -6.82
N ALA A 83 16.42 -13.12 -7.72
CA ALA A 83 17.70 -13.23 -8.41
C ALA A 83 18.89 -13.05 -7.46
N SER A 84 18.79 -12.15 -6.47
CA SER A 84 19.83 -11.93 -5.47
C SER A 84 19.94 -13.08 -4.45
N GLU A 85 18.84 -13.71 -4.08
CA GLU A 85 18.84 -14.92 -3.24
C GLU A 85 19.51 -16.11 -3.94
N GLN A 86 19.32 -16.26 -5.25
CA GLN A 86 19.95 -17.32 -6.05
C GLN A 86 21.43 -17.07 -6.32
N ALA A 87 21.87 -15.82 -6.40
CA ALA A 87 23.28 -15.46 -6.61
C ALA A 87 24.14 -15.63 -5.34
N GLY A 88 23.50 -15.68 -4.15
CA GLY A 88 24.17 -15.88 -2.85
C GLY A 88 24.50 -17.34 -2.52
N VAL A 89 24.07 -18.31 -3.32
CA VAL A 89 24.37 -19.74 -3.14
C VAL A 89 25.40 -20.17 -4.16
N THR A 90 26.65 -19.77 -3.99
CA THR A 90 27.79 -20.45 -4.61
C THR A 90 28.35 -21.46 -3.63
N GLU A 91 28.03 -22.74 -3.82
CA GLU A 91 28.74 -23.83 -3.16
C GLU A 91 30.17 -23.86 -3.67
N ASP A 92 31.12 -23.33 -2.90
CA ASP A 92 32.50 -23.62 -3.10
C ASP A 92 32.82 -25.04 -2.60
N ALA A 93 33.58 -25.78 -3.37
CA ALA A 93 33.82 -27.22 -3.24
C ALA A 93 34.59 -27.69 -1.99
N ASP A 94 34.76 -26.82 -0.97
CA ASP A 94 35.54 -27.10 0.25
C ASP A 94 34.78 -27.01 1.56
N GLY A 95 33.44 -27.01 1.56
CA GLY A 95 32.65 -27.32 2.77
C GLY A 95 32.85 -26.40 3.98
N VAL A 96 33.38 -25.18 3.82
CA VAL A 96 33.48 -24.18 4.88
C VAL A 96 32.44 -23.14 4.63
N THR A 97 31.32 -23.23 5.36
CA THR A 97 30.31 -22.16 5.44
C THR A 97 30.92 -20.96 6.18
N VAL A 98 31.55 -20.06 5.46
CA VAL A 98 31.85 -18.73 5.98
C VAL A 98 30.57 -17.93 5.89
N GLY A 99 29.81 -17.91 6.99
CA GLY A 99 28.65 -17.06 7.14
C GLY A 99 29.11 -15.59 7.14
N GLU A 100 29.04 -14.90 6.01
CA GLU A 100 29.06 -13.45 5.98
C GLU A 100 27.74 -12.93 6.56
N GLU A 101 27.64 -12.84 7.88
CA GLU A 101 26.54 -12.26 8.62
C GLU A 101 26.44 -10.73 8.48
N GLY A 102 26.71 -10.16 7.31
CA GLY A 102 26.82 -8.71 7.16
C GLY A 102 26.06 -8.05 6.01
N HIS A 103 25.65 -8.78 4.99
CA HIS A 103 25.25 -8.12 3.72
C HIS A 103 23.87 -8.47 3.15
N SER A 104 23.07 -9.35 3.77
CA SER A 104 21.83 -9.82 3.15
C SER A 104 20.56 -9.01 3.48
N GLY A 105 20.60 -8.06 4.41
CA GLY A 105 19.40 -7.39 4.91
C GLY A 105 18.65 -6.48 3.92
N TRP A 106 19.34 -5.89 2.94
CA TRP A 106 18.74 -4.94 1.99
C TRP A 106 18.38 -5.55 0.61
N HIS A 107 18.63 -6.83 0.43
CA HIS A 107 18.27 -7.58 -0.80
C HIS A 107 16.87 -8.22 -0.71
N SER A 108 16.24 -8.22 0.45
CA SER A 108 14.88 -8.75 0.59
C SER A 108 13.88 -7.95 -0.27
N ALA A 109 12.79 -8.58 -0.67
CA ALA A 109 11.71 -7.92 -1.42
C ALA A 109 11.19 -6.69 -0.68
N GLN A 110 11.03 -6.79 0.65
CA GLN A 110 10.62 -5.67 1.49
C GLN A 110 11.61 -4.51 1.43
N ALA A 111 12.89 -4.79 1.54
CA ALA A 111 13.96 -3.80 1.49
C ALA A 111 14.01 -3.08 0.14
N GLN A 112 13.83 -3.80 -0.95
CA GLN A 112 13.82 -3.23 -2.30
C GLN A 112 12.59 -2.36 -2.53
N ILE A 113 11.40 -2.81 -2.11
CA ILE A 113 10.18 -2.01 -2.19
C ILE A 113 10.31 -0.73 -1.37
N LEU A 114 10.86 -0.83 -0.17
CA LEU A 114 11.06 0.31 0.71
C LEU A 114 12.07 1.30 0.12
N SER A 115 13.17 0.80 -0.45
CA SER A 115 14.18 1.61 -1.14
C SER A 115 13.59 2.34 -2.35
N ALA A 116 12.83 1.64 -3.20
CA ALA A 116 12.17 2.24 -4.36
C ALA A 116 11.14 3.30 -3.94
N PHE A 117 10.35 3.01 -2.91
CA PHE A 117 9.40 3.97 -2.36
C PHE A 117 10.11 5.23 -1.84
N MET A 118 11.19 5.08 -1.05
CA MET A 118 11.93 6.20 -0.51
C MET A 118 12.57 7.06 -1.60
N ALA A 119 13.14 6.44 -2.63
CA ALA A 119 13.72 7.16 -3.76
C ALA A 119 12.68 8.04 -4.45
N GLN A 120 11.47 7.52 -4.64
CA GLN A 120 10.38 8.22 -5.30
C GLN A 120 9.72 9.28 -4.40
N HIS A 121 9.46 8.94 -3.14
CA HIS A 121 8.77 9.81 -2.20
C HIS A 121 9.61 11.04 -1.83
N TYR A 122 10.90 10.86 -1.58
CA TYR A 122 11.80 11.94 -1.17
C TYR A 122 12.47 12.67 -2.34
N ALA A 123 12.15 12.34 -3.58
CA ALA A 123 12.59 13.12 -4.73
C ALA A 123 12.08 14.58 -4.65
N ASP A 124 10.82 14.77 -4.27
CA ASP A 124 10.13 16.05 -4.24
C ASP A 124 9.68 16.48 -2.82
N GLN A 125 9.95 15.68 -1.80
CA GLN A 125 9.54 15.96 -0.42
C GLN A 125 10.71 16.33 0.47
N ALA A 126 10.45 17.20 1.45
CA ALA A 126 11.44 17.56 2.46
C ALA A 126 11.79 16.35 3.34
N LEU A 127 13.09 16.08 3.46
CA LEU A 127 13.59 14.97 4.27
C LEU A 127 13.54 15.30 5.77
N PRO A 128 13.03 14.39 6.62
CA PRO A 128 13.04 14.55 8.07
C PRO A 128 14.45 14.42 8.64
N SER A 129 14.62 14.73 9.92
CA SER A 129 15.92 14.57 10.59
C SER A 129 16.28 13.12 10.86
N ALA A 130 15.26 12.25 11.00
CA ALA A 130 15.44 10.84 11.23
C ALA A 130 14.35 10.05 10.51
N ILE A 131 14.69 8.83 10.09
CA ILE A 131 13.76 7.87 9.47
C ILE A 131 13.88 6.54 10.22
N VAL A 132 12.74 6.03 10.68
CA VAL A 132 12.62 4.70 11.27
C VAL A 132 12.07 3.77 10.20
N LEU A 133 12.71 2.63 9.99
CA LEU A 133 12.43 1.71 8.88
C LEU A 133 12.09 0.32 9.42
N SER A 134 11.15 -0.37 8.79
CA SER A 134 10.87 -1.78 9.11
C SER A 134 11.95 -2.73 8.61
N ASP A 135 12.62 -2.36 7.52
CA ASP A 135 13.61 -3.17 6.84
C ASP A 135 14.82 -2.32 6.44
N ALA A 136 15.97 -2.96 6.24
CA ALA A 136 17.15 -2.27 5.75
C ALA A 136 16.91 -1.79 4.31
N VAL A 137 17.49 -0.64 3.96
CA VAL A 137 17.41 -0.08 2.61
C VAL A 137 18.81 0.08 2.03
N ASP A 138 18.88 0.25 0.70
CA ASP A 138 20.14 0.40 -0.01
C ASP A 138 20.99 1.54 0.59
N PRO A 139 22.22 1.25 1.03
CA PRO A 139 23.13 2.27 1.56
C PRO A 139 23.44 3.39 0.55
N VAL A 140 23.48 3.10 -0.75
CA VAL A 140 23.72 4.08 -1.80
C VAL A 140 22.58 5.08 -1.86
N LEU A 141 21.34 4.62 -1.74
CA LEU A 141 20.16 5.49 -1.63
C LEU A 141 20.27 6.43 -0.42
N LEU A 142 20.66 5.91 0.75
CA LEU A 142 20.80 6.74 1.97
C LEU A 142 21.89 7.81 1.81
N GLN A 143 22.97 7.49 1.11
CA GLN A 143 24.02 8.48 0.78
C GLN A 143 23.48 9.56 -0.16
N ALA A 144 22.77 9.18 -1.20
CA ALA A 144 22.15 10.11 -2.16
C ALA A 144 21.16 11.05 -1.48
N LEU A 145 20.25 10.49 -0.64
CA LEU A 145 19.29 11.30 0.13
C LEU A 145 19.96 12.23 1.13
N SER A 146 21.04 11.80 1.78
CA SER A 146 21.82 12.63 2.69
C SER A 146 22.53 13.78 1.95
N ALA A 147 23.06 13.51 0.75
CA ALA A 147 23.65 14.53 -0.11
C ALA A 147 22.59 15.55 -0.58
N GLN A 148 21.41 15.09 -0.98
CA GLN A 148 20.27 15.94 -1.35
C GLN A 148 19.85 16.85 -0.19
N ALA A 149 19.77 16.30 1.03
CA ALA A 149 19.40 17.04 2.23
C ALA A 149 20.49 18.01 2.73
N GLY A 150 21.73 17.93 2.21
CA GLY A 150 22.89 18.69 2.71
C GLY A 150 23.29 18.33 4.15
N ARG A 151 22.79 17.21 4.68
CA ARG A 151 23.04 16.71 6.04
C ARG A 151 22.86 15.20 6.14
N LYS A 152 23.54 14.58 7.11
CA LYS A 152 23.33 13.16 7.38
C LYS A 152 21.92 12.91 7.91
N ILE A 153 21.19 11.99 7.29
CA ILE A 153 19.90 11.50 7.75
C ILE A 153 20.14 10.33 8.70
N LEU A 154 19.53 10.40 9.88
CA LEU A 154 19.62 9.31 10.86
C LEU A 154 18.59 8.23 10.49
N THR A 155 19.05 7.03 10.16
CA THR A 155 18.17 5.88 9.88
C THR A 155 18.35 4.79 10.94
N THR A 156 17.27 4.10 11.28
CA THR A 156 17.33 2.94 12.18
C THR A 156 16.25 1.93 11.84
N THR A 157 16.62 0.65 11.80
CA THR A 157 15.72 -0.49 11.64
C THR A 157 15.42 -1.19 12.99
N GLN A 158 16.20 -0.88 14.02
CA GLN A 158 16.04 -1.43 15.36
C GLN A 158 15.88 -0.32 16.39
N PRO A 159 14.78 0.46 16.34
CA PRO A 159 14.56 1.54 17.27
C PRO A 159 14.30 1.01 18.68
N ARG A 160 14.54 1.86 19.69
CA ARG A 160 14.24 1.57 21.09
C ARG A 160 13.20 2.56 21.63
N GLY A 161 12.60 2.21 22.76
CA GLY A 161 11.63 3.08 23.44
C GLY A 161 10.44 3.43 22.55
N GLN A 162 10.05 4.69 22.54
CA GLN A 162 8.87 5.19 21.82
C GLN A 162 8.92 4.91 20.30
N ARG A 163 10.08 5.05 19.68
CA ARG A 163 10.23 4.80 18.24
C ARG A 163 9.99 3.35 17.85
N ARG A 164 10.23 2.41 18.75
CA ARG A 164 9.89 1.01 18.55
C ARG A 164 8.38 0.82 18.50
N ILE A 165 7.65 1.45 19.41
CA ILE A 165 6.18 1.41 19.44
C ILE A 165 5.62 2.00 18.13
N TRP A 166 6.16 3.12 17.67
CA TRP A 166 5.75 3.74 16.40
C TRP A 166 5.96 2.81 15.20
N LEU A 167 7.09 2.10 15.18
CA LEU A 167 7.38 1.15 14.11
C LEU A 167 6.42 -0.05 14.14
N GLU A 168 6.16 -0.61 15.32
CA GLU A 168 5.21 -1.71 15.50
C GLU A 168 3.80 -1.31 15.04
N LEU A 169 3.35 -0.10 15.37
CA LEU A 169 2.06 0.43 14.91
C LEU A 169 2.03 0.62 13.39
N ALA A 170 3.09 1.16 12.80
CA ALA A 170 3.18 1.34 11.36
C ALA A 170 3.18 -0.01 10.60
N GLN A 171 3.84 -1.03 11.15
CA GLN A 171 3.81 -2.40 10.59
C GLN A 171 2.40 -3.01 10.66
N GLN A 172 1.72 -2.87 11.79
CA GLN A 172 0.33 -3.31 11.94
C GLN A 172 -0.60 -2.56 10.98
N GLY A 173 -0.39 -1.25 10.83
CA GLY A 173 -1.12 -0.41 9.88
C GLY A 173 -0.94 -0.89 8.45
N ALA A 174 0.29 -1.15 8.01
CA ALA A 174 0.60 -1.68 6.67
C ALA A 174 -0.11 -3.03 6.42
N ALA A 175 -0.03 -3.96 7.37
CA ALA A 175 -0.67 -5.27 7.27
C ALA A 175 -2.20 -5.17 7.19
N LEU A 176 -2.81 -4.32 8.03
CA LEU A 176 -4.26 -4.12 8.04
C LEU A 176 -4.76 -3.50 6.73
N GLN A 177 -4.08 -2.47 6.23
CA GLN A 177 -4.46 -1.80 4.98
C GLN A 177 -4.31 -2.74 3.78
N LEU A 178 -3.27 -3.57 3.75
CA LEU A 178 -3.09 -4.56 2.69
C LEU A 178 -4.16 -5.64 2.74
N THR A 179 -4.49 -6.15 3.92
CA THR A 179 -5.57 -7.13 4.11
C THR A 179 -6.91 -6.57 3.63
N ARG A 180 -7.18 -5.30 3.93
CA ARG A 180 -8.38 -4.61 3.46
C ARG A 180 -8.43 -4.53 1.92
N LEU A 181 -7.33 -4.11 1.29
CA LEU A 181 -7.22 -4.04 -0.17
C LEU A 181 -7.50 -5.39 -0.82
N LEU A 182 -6.85 -6.46 -0.35
CA LEU A 182 -7.03 -7.82 -0.88
C LEU A 182 -8.46 -8.33 -0.70
N THR A 183 -9.09 -8.02 0.43
CA THR A 183 -10.50 -8.38 0.68
C THR A 183 -11.44 -7.63 -0.26
N GLU A 184 -11.21 -6.34 -0.51
CA GLU A 184 -11.99 -5.55 -1.44
C GLU A 184 -11.83 -6.06 -2.88
N GLU A 185 -10.60 -6.35 -3.33
CA GLU A 185 -10.32 -6.92 -4.64
C GLU A 185 -11.00 -8.30 -4.81
N GLY A 186 -10.88 -9.19 -3.84
CA GLY A 186 -11.55 -10.50 -3.86
C GLY A 186 -13.07 -10.39 -3.93
N SER A 187 -13.66 -9.45 -3.18
CA SER A 187 -15.10 -9.19 -3.22
C SER A 187 -15.57 -8.68 -4.59
N GLN A 188 -14.77 -7.80 -5.23
CA GLN A 188 -15.10 -7.30 -6.57
C GLN A 188 -15.02 -8.41 -7.63
N GLN A 189 -14.02 -9.28 -7.57
CA GLN A 189 -13.92 -10.43 -8.46
C GLN A 189 -15.12 -11.38 -8.29
N GLN A 190 -15.54 -11.65 -7.05
CA GLN A 190 -16.72 -12.47 -6.79
C GLN A 190 -18.00 -11.87 -7.38
N ARG A 191 -18.19 -10.55 -7.25
CA ARG A 191 -19.34 -9.83 -7.85
C ARG A 191 -19.31 -9.91 -9.37
N THR A 192 -18.14 -9.74 -10.00
CA THR A 192 -17.99 -9.89 -11.45
C THR A 192 -18.31 -11.29 -11.90
N ARG A 193 -17.86 -12.31 -11.15
CA ARG A 193 -18.18 -13.71 -11.45
C ARG A 193 -19.68 -13.98 -11.34
N ALA A 194 -20.33 -13.51 -10.28
CA ALA A 194 -21.78 -13.66 -10.10
C ALA A 194 -22.56 -12.96 -11.22
N LEU A 195 -22.13 -11.78 -11.66
CA LEU A 195 -22.73 -11.09 -12.80
C LEU A 195 -22.57 -11.87 -14.10
N ALA A 196 -21.37 -12.36 -14.39
CA ALA A 196 -21.10 -13.15 -15.58
C ALA A 196 -21.95 -14.45 -15.59
N GLN A 197 -22.10 -15.10 -14.43
CA GLN A 197 -22.96 -16.26 -14.28
C GLN A 197 -24.44 -15.92 -14.52
N ALA A 198 -24.92 -14.81 -13.99
CA ALA A 198 -26.31 -14.37 -14.19
C ALA A 198 -26.63 -13.98 -15.63
N LEU A 199 -25.62 -13.55 -16.41
CA LEU A 199 -25.72 -13.18 -17.81
C LEU A 199 -25.29 -14.30 -18.78
N ASP A 200 -24.99 -15.49 -18.27
CA ASP A 200 -24.55 -16.66 -19.04
C ASP A 200 -23.29 -16.39 -19.89
N LEU A 201 -22.37 -15.58 -19.36
CA LEU A 201 -21.11 -15.21 -20.02
C LEU A 201 -19.99 -16.22 -19.69
N PRO A 202 -19.00 -16.41 -20.59
CA PRO A 202 -17.84 -17.25 -20.34
C PRO A 202 -17.08 -16.77 -19.08
N GLN A 203 -16.80 -17.68 -18.15
CA GLN A 203 -16.14 -17.35 -16.88
C GLN A 203 -14.60 -17.43 -16.94
N GLU A 204 -14.05 -17.87 -18.05
CA GLU A 204 -12.61 -18.15 -18.21
C GLU A 204 -11.78 -16.87 -18.43
N GLN A 205 -12.43 -15.78 -18.81
CA GLN A 205 -11.77 -14.51 -19.14
C GLN A 205 -12.40 -13.31 -18.43
N LEU A 206 -12.71 -13.43 -17.15
CA LEU A 206 -13.36 -12.37 -16.37
C LEU A 206 -12.49 -11.11 -16.25
N ASP A 207 -11.18 -11.25 -16.28
CA ASP A 207 -10.25 -10.11 -16.26
C ASP A 207 -10.33 -9.28 -17.54
N ALA A 208 -10.68 -9.89 -18.66
CA ALA A 208 -10.89 -9.23 -19.93
C ALA A 208 -12.34 -8.71 -20.10
N LEU A 209 -13.25 -9.02 -19.16
CA LEU A 209 -14.63 -8.56 -19.24
C LEU A 209 -14.70 -7.04 -19.20
N ARG A 210 -15.33 -6.48 -20.26
CA ARG A 210 -15.61 -5.06 -20.38
C ARG A 210 -17.10 -4.84 -20.49
N ILE A 211 -17.64 -3.97 -19.66
CA ILE A 211 -19.05 -3.58 -19.67
C ILE A 211 -19.12 -2.07 -19.89
N GLU A 212 -19.91 -1.66 -20.86
CA GLU A 212 -20.18 -0.26 -21.13
C GLU A 212 -21.66 0.01 -20.91
N CYS A 213 -21.96 1.05 -20.16
CA CYS A 213 -23.33 1.52 -19.92
C CYS A 213 -23.49 2.90 -20.52
N PHE A 214 -24.50 3.05 -21.38
CA PHE A 214 -24.84 4.32 -22.02
C PHE A 214 -26.14 4.86 -21.44
N ASP A 215 -26.09 6.10 -20.98
CA ASP A 215 -27.25 6.87 -20.56
C ASP A 215 -27.47 8.03 -21.53
N ILE A 216 -28.71 8.17 -22.03
CA ILE A 216 -29.08 9.22 -22.99
C ILE A 216 -30.05 10.16 -22.29
N SER A 217 -29.62 11.40 -22.09
CA SER A 217 -30.41 12.46 -21.45
C SER A 217 -30.92 13.44 -22.49
N HIS A 218 -32.23 13.71 -22.44
CA HIS A 218 -32.90 14.72 -23.23
C HIS A 218 -33.25 15.92 -22.36
N THR A 219 -32.80 17.09 -22.73
CA THR A 219 -33.20 18.34 -22.06
C THR A 219 -34.18 19.08 -23.00
N ALA A 220 -35.47 18.82 -22.82
CA ALA A 220 -36.58 19.59 -23.41
C ALA A 220 -36.41 20.04 -24.92
N GLY A 221 -35.82 19.16 -25.75
CA GLY A 221 -35.65 19.43 -27.19
C GLY A 221 -34.37 20.14 -27.59
N GLU A 222 -33.51 20.51 -26.65
CA GLU A 222 -32.21 21.10 -26.98
C GLU A 222 -31.08 20.22 -26.42
N ALA A 223 -30.07 19.92 -27.26
CA ALA A 223 -28.80 19.25 -26.93
C ALA A 223 -28.95 17.88 -26.22
N THR A 224 -29.38 16.87 -26.98
CA THR A 224 -29.31 15.47 -26.48
C THR A 224 -27.87 15.06 -26.24
N GLN A 225 -27.59 14.60 -25.04
CA GLN A 225 -26.26 14.11 -24.64
C GLN A 225 -26.34 12.64 -24.22
N ALA A 226 -25.30 11.89 -24.55
CA ALA A 226 -25.09 10.57 -24.00
C ALA A 226 -23.83 10.52 -23.14
N SER A 227 -23.88 9.77 -22.06
CA SER A 227 -22.73 9.44 -21.24
C SER A 227 -22.43 7.95 -21.35
N CYS A 228 -21.15 7.60 -21.37
CA CYS A 228 -20.68 6.22 -21.32
C CYS A 228 -19.87 6.02 -20.03
N VAL A 229 -20.28 5.03 -19.23
CA VAL A 229 -19.56 4.54 -18.05
C VAL A 229 -18.95 3.18 -18.39
N VAL A 230 -17.71 3.00 -18.02
CA VAL A 230 -16.95 1.78 -18.34
C VAL A 230 -16.59 1.04 -17.06
N PHE A 231 -16.89 -0.26 -17.03
CA PHE A 231 -16.45 -1.23 -16.05
C PHE A 231 -15.51 -2.23 -16.72
N ALA A 232 -14.30 -2.38 -16.22
CA ALA A 232 -13.30 -3.36 -16.68
C ALA A 232 -12.34 -3.69 -15.55
N GLN A 233 -11.68 -4.86 -15.61
CA GLN A 233 -10.76 -5.29 -14.56
C GLN A 233 -11.41 -5.25 -13.17
N HIS A 234 -12.63 -5.74 -13.07
CA HIS A 234 -13.44 -5.83 -11.85
C HIS A 234 -13.80 -4.51 -11.17
N LYS A 235 -13.60 -3.35 -11.83
CA LYS A 235 -13.88 -2.02 -11.26
C LYS A 235 -14.32 -1.02 -12.32
N LEU A 236 -14.96 0.05 -11.87
CA LEU A 236 -15.25 1.21 -12.71
C LEU A 236 -13.95 1.88 -13.15
N GLN A 237 -13.90 2.32 -14.42
CA GLN A 237 -12.74 2.96 -15.06
C GLN A 237 -13.05 4.43 -15.38
N PRO A 238 -12.96 5.38 -14.43
CA PRO A 238 -13.34 6.79 -14.66
C PRO A 238 -12.55 7.47 -15.78
N SER A 239 -11.29 7.07 -16.01
CA SER A 239 -10.44 7.58 -17.10
C SER A 239 -10.98 7.24 -18.49
N GLN A 240 -11.83 6.23 -18.60
CA GLN A 240 -12.43 5.75 -19.83
C GLN A 240 -13.86 6.25 -20.03
N TYR A 241 -14.42 7.03 -19.11
CA TYR A 241 -15.75 7.63 -19.28
C TYR A 241 -15.74 8.63 -20.43
N ARG A 242 -16.84 8.66 -21.20
CA ARG A 242 -17.01 9.56 -22.36
C ARG A 242 -18.37 10.22 -22.32
N ARG A 243 -18.42 11.41 -22.88
CA ARG A 243 -19.65 12.14 -23.18
C ARG A 243 -19.73 12.35 -24.67
N PHE A 244 -20.93 12.22 -25.20
CA PHE A 244 -21.21 12.38 -26.62
C PHE A 244 -22.36 13.40 -26.80
N ASN A 245 -22.18 14.32 -27.70
CA ASN A 245 -23.29 15.18 -28.18
C ASN A 245 -23.98 14.47 -29.33
N ILE A 246 -25.27 14.17 -29.20
CA ILE A 246 -26.05 13.48 -30.23
C ILE A 246 -26.69 14.53 -31.09
N GLN A 247 -26.42 14.49 -32.40
CA GLN A 247 -27.03 15.38 -33.40
C GLN A 247 -27.99 14.56 -34.28
N GLY A 248 -29.12 15.14 -34.62
CA GLY A 248 -30.01 14.57 -35.64
C GLY A 248 -31.04 13.55 -35.13
N ILE A 249 -31.66 13.81 -34.00
CA ILE A 249 -32.89 13.11 -33.58
C ILE A 249 -34.07 13.99 -33.90
#